data_0726a0b8455b9360d92034b2cc235f2a
#
_entry.id   0726a0b8455b9360d92034b2cc235f2a
#
_cell.length_a   1.000
_cell.length_b   1.000
_cell.length_c   1.000
_cell.angle_alpha   90.00
_cell.angle_beta   90.00
_cell.angle_gamma   90.00
#
_symmetry.space_group_name_H-M   'P 1'
#
loop_
_entity.id
_entity.type
_entity.pdbx_description
1 polymer ?
#
loop_
_entity_poly.entity_id
_entity_poly.type
_entity_poly.pdbx_seq_one_letter_code
_entity_poly.pdbx_strand_id
1 'polypeptide(L)'
;IYTNCDDEVSRIPEGDVGKSGIYDYLRDFFVDSYSTQKIYVIFVTSHNTKSSWGALMEVGAAWITQVEHKIFNIYDFRPEHPLDDEQQWHSSSRDDDGNLYMSKLSVDIFAQKIEYICDKLGYKKRTRQENKDHLSTLVKVTPR
;
A
#
# COMPACT_ATOMS: atom_id res chain seq x y z
N ILE A 1 -7.60 -2.59 6.32
CA ILE A 1 -7.94 -3.91 5.76
C ILE A 1 -6.75 -4.81 6.06
N TYR A 2 -6.96 -5.77 6.93
CA TYR A 2 -5.95 -6.78 7.21
C TYR A 2 -6.28 -8.00 6.38
N THR A 3 -5.31 -8.49 5.60
CA THR A 3 -5.43 -9.79 4.93
C THR A 3 -4.70 -10.81 5.77
N ASN A 4 -5.42 -11.81 6.26
CA ASN A 4 -4.81 -12.98 6.83
C ASN A 4 -4.42 -13.95 5.70
N CYS A 5 -3.43 -14.82 5.93
CA CYS A 5 -2.92 -15.77 4.93
C CYS A 5 -3.97 -16.75 4.39
N ASP A 6 -5.14 -16.81 4.99
CA ASP A 6 -6.22 -17.74 4.69
C ASP A 6 -7.38 -17.12 3.88
N ASP A 7 -7.11 -16.10 3.05
CA ASP A 7 -8.10 -15.39 2.22
C ASP A 7 -9.21 -14.67 3.00
N GLU A 8 -9.19 -14.64 4.32
CA GLU A 8 -10.11 -13.85 5.11
C GLU A 8 -9.61 -12.41 5.25
N VAL A 9 -10.38 -11.48 4.72
CA VAL A 9 -10.19 -10.05 4.98
C VAL A 9 -10.68 -9.78 6.40
N SER A 10 -9.76 -9.71 7.35
CA SER A 10 -10.11 -9.29 8.71
C SER A 10 -10.48 -7.81 8.69
N ARG A 11 -11.76 -7.51 8.88
CA ARG A 11 -12.23 -6.14 9.12
C ARG A 11 -12.11 -5.85 10.61
N ILE A 12 -11.72 -4.64 10.96
CA ILE A 12 -11.86 -4.16 12.33
C ILE A 12 -13.36 -4.25 12.66
N PRO A 13 -13.75 -4.98 13.71
CA PRO A 13 -15.16 -5.09 14.08
C PRO A 13 -15.75 -3.69 14.32
N GLU A 14 -16.86 -3.38 13.66
CA GLU A 14 -17.50 -2.05 13.78
C GLU A 14 -17.87 -1.66 15.21
N GLY A 15 -18.01 -2.64 16.12
CA GLY A 15 -18.33 -2.45 17.53
C GLY A 15 -17.15 -2.03 18.41
N ASP A 16 -15.90 -2.30 17.99
CA ASP A 16 -14.69 -2.01 18.79
C ASP A 16 -14.07 -0.65 18.46
N VAL A 17 -14.56 0.03 17.42
CA VAL A 17 -14.11 1.36 17.04
C VAL A 17 -14.91 2.41 17.82
N GLY A 18 -14.81 2.42 19.14
CA GLY A 18 -15.13 3.60 19.95
C GLY A 18 -14.25 4.77 19.53
N LYS A 19 -14.64 6.02 19.82
CA LYS A 19 -13.97 7.25 19.34
C LYS A 19 -12.45 7.36 19.61
N SER A 20 -11.90 6.52 20.47
CA SER A 20 -10.46 6.34 20.71
C SER A 20 -9.91 5.00 20.16
N GLY A 21 -10.77 4.07 19.78
CA GLY A 21 -10.42 2.65 19.62
C GLY A 21 -9.50 2.30 18.47
N ILE A 22 -9.57 3.02 17.32
CA ILE A 22 -8.74 2.65 16.16
C ILE A 22 -7.25 2.91 16.40
N TYR A 23 -6.92 4.01 17.08
CA TYR A 23 -5.53 4.36 17.38
C TYR A 23 -4.92 3.44 18.44
N ASP A 24 -5.69 3.10 19.47
CA ASP A 24 -5.29 2.13 20.49
C ASP A 24 -5.12 0.75 19.87
N TYR A 25 -6.04 0.32 19.01
CA TYR A 25 -5.93 -0.94 18.28
C TYR A 25 -4.68 -0.99 17.40
N LEU A 26 -4.42 0.06 16.60
CA LEU A 26 -3.23 0.11 15.75
C LEU A 26 -1.93 0.12 16.57
N ARG A 27 -1.91 0.89 17.67
CA ARG A 27 -0.76 0.88 18.58
C ARG A 27 -0.51 -0.52 19.13
N ASP A 28 -1.53 -1.16 19.68
CA ASP A 28 -1.41 -2.47 20.30
C ASP A 28 -1.03 -3.53 19.24
N PHE A 29 -1.62 -3.46 18.04
CA PHE A 29 -1.22 -4.29 16.92
C PHE A 29 0.27 -4.14 16.57
N PHE A 30 0.78 -2.92 16.45
CA PHE A 30 2.20 -2.70 16.15
C PHE A 30 3.09 -3.17 17.29
N VAL A 31 2.75 -2.90 18.54
CA VAL A 31 3.55 -3.30 19.71
C VAL A 31 3.56 -4.81 19.89
N ASP A 32 2.40 -5.45 19.83
CA ASP A 32 2.28 -6.89 20.06
C ASP A 32 2.81 -7.72 18.87
N SER A 33 2.53 -7.28 17.66
CA SER A 33 2.96 -8.00 16.46
C SER A 33 4.44 -7.84 16.16
N TYR A 34 5.06 -6.71 16.52
CA TYR A 34 6.48 -6.45 16.27
C TYR A 34 7.40 -7.46 16.95
N SER A 35 7.02 -7.95 18.13
CA SER A 35 7.82 -8.92 18.88
C SER A 35 7.60 -10.38 18.44
N THR A 36 6.51 -10.67 17.74
CA THR A 36 6.05 -12.05 17.47
C THR A 36 5.88 -12.40 16.01
N GLN A 37 5.75 -11.41 15.13
CA GLN A 37 5.41 -11.61 13.72
C GLN A 37 6.27 -10.75 12.80
N LYS A 38 6.44 -11.21 11.57
CA LYS A 38 7.02 -10.39 10.49
C LYS A 38 5.96 -9.46 9.92
N ILE A 39 6.06 -8.17 10.23
CA ILE A 39 5.15 -7.15 9.72
C ILE A 39 5.71 -6.60 8.40
N TYR A 40 4.82 -6.40 7.44
CA TYR A 40 5.09 -5.68 6.21
C TYR A 40 3.99 -4.63 5.99
N VAL A 41 4.38 -3.38 5.79
CA VAL A 41 3.44 -2.28 5.65
C VAL A 41 3.33 -1.82 4.21
N ILE A 42 2.11 -1.66 3.72
CA ILE A 42 1.80 -1.09 2.42
C ILE A 42 1.13 0.26 2.64
N PHE A 43 1.83 1.34 2.30
CA PHE A 43 1.25 2.67 2.31
C PHE A 43 0.58 3.00 0.98
N VAL A 44 -0.69 3.36 1.04
CA VAL A 44 -1.41 3.91 -0.11
C VAL A 44 -1.54 5.42 0.11
N THR A 45 -0.82 6.20 -0.67
CA THR A 45 -0.70 7.65 -0.47
C THR A 45 -1.44 8.44 -1.54
N SER A 46 -2.05 9.55 -1.14
CA SER A 46 -2.78 10.48 -2.01
C SER A 46 -2.57 11.92 -1.53
N HIS A 47 -3.08 12.89 -2.30
CA HIS A 47 -3.07 14.29 -1.88
C HIS A 47 -3.71 14.53 -0.50
N ASN A 48 -4.66 13.70 -0.10
CA ASN A 48 -5.34 13.80 1.20
C ASN A 48 -4.50 13.22 2.36
N THR A 49 -3.46 12.46 2.09
CA THR A 49 -2.64 11.81 3.13
C THR A 49 -2.01 12.82 4.08
N LYS A 50 -1.53 13.94 3.56
CA LYS A 50 -0.93 15.04 4.37
C LYS A 50 -1.90 15.67 5.36
N SER A 51 -3.18 15.72 5.04
CA SER A 51 -4.21 16.32 5.91
C SER A 51 -4.82 15.34 6.91
N SER A 52 -4.42 14.08 6.85
CA SER A 52 -4.91 13.04 7.75
C SER A 52 -3.93 12.82 8.90
N TRP A 53 -4.27 13.29 10.11
CA TRP A 53 -3.51 13.01 11.32
C TRP A 53 -3.33 11.51 11.58
N GLY A 54 -4.37 10.71 11.30
CA GLY A 54 -4.31 9.25 11.44
C GLY A 54 -3.25 8.64 10.53
N ALA A 55 -3.26 9.00 9.24
CA ALA A 55 -2.26 8.52 8.28
C ALA A 55 -0.83 8.93 8.69
N LEU A 56 -0.63 10.15 9.18
CA LEU A 56 0.69 10.63 9.65
C LEU A 56 1.16 9.86 10.91
N MET A 57 0.24 9.52 11.81
CA MET A 57 0.59 8.70 12.99
C MET A 57 0.98 7.27 12.61
N GLU A 58 0.26 6.64 11.68
CA GLU A 58 0.58 5.30 11.16
C GLU A 58 1.95 5.28 10.47
N VAL A 59 2.24 6.29 9.65
CA VAL A 59 3.54 6.50 9.03
C VAL A 59 4.63 6.63 10.08
N GLY A 60 4.41 7.46 11.10
CA GLY A 60 5.36 7.68 12.19
C GLY A 60 5.63 6.39 12.97
N ALA A 61 4.60 5.61 13.26
CA ALA A 61 4.73 4.32 13.95
C ALA A 61 5.55 3.31 13.12
N ALA A 62 5.25 3.17 11.83
CA ALA A 62 6.00 2.28 10.95
C ALA A 62 7.45 2.72 10.75
N TRP A 63 7.71 4.03 10.69
CA TRP A 63 9.06 4.59 10.56
C TRP A 63 9.90 4.33 11.83
N ILE A 64 9.34 4.57 13.02
CA ILE A 64 10.03 4.33 14.30
C ILE A 64 10.36 2.85 14.48
N THR A 65 9.44 1.96 14.08
CA THR A 65 9.62 0.51 14.19
C THR A 65 10.50 -0.08 13.08
N GLN A 66 10.95 0.72 12.13
CA GLN A 66 11.76 0.29 10.97
C GLN A 66 11.17 -0.91 10.22
N VAL A 67 9.85 -0.98 10.15
CA VAL A 67 9.14 -2.05 9.45
C VAL A 67 9.38 -1.92 7.94
N GLU A 68 9.66 -3.05 7.28
CA GLU A 68 9.75 -3.08 5.82
C GLU A 68 8.44 -2.62 5.20
N HIS A 69 8.52 -1.72 4.23
CA HIS A 69 7.32 -1.16 3.60
C HIS A 69 7.49 -0.93 2.09
N LYS A 70 6.39 -0.72 1.43
CA LYS A 70 6.29 -0.20 0.05
C LYS A 70 5.18 0.82 -0.04
N ILE A 71 5.42 1.83 -0.88
CA ILE A 71 4.50 2.93 -1.07
C ILE A 71 3.82 2.82 -2.43
N PHE A 72 2.50 2.85 -2.41
CA PHE A 72 1.66 2.92 -3.61
C PHE A 72 0.99 4.29 -3.65
N ASN A 73 1.39 5.11 -4.60
CA ASN A 73 0.83 6.44 -4.75
C ASN A 73 -0.42 6.42 -5.64
N ILE A 74 -1.44 7.16 -5.23
CA ILE A 74 -2.65 7.37 -6.04
C ILE A 74 -2.39 8.54 -6.99
N TYR A 75 -2.71 8.33 -8.27
CA TYR A 75 -2.45 9.26 -9.37
C TYR A 75 -0.96 9.59 -9.48
N ASP A 76 -0.61 10.85 -9.53
CA ASP A 76 0.75 11.39 -9.62
C ASP A 76 1.29 11.89 -8.26
N PHE A 77 0.55 11.64 -7.17
CA PHE A 77 0.96 12.09 -5.85
C PHE A 77 2.25 11.39 -5.41
N ARG A 78 3.24 12.19 -5.04
CA ARG A 78 4.49 11.72 -4.43
C ARG A 78 4.57 12.26 -3.02
N PRO A 79 4.72 11.40 -2.01
CA PRO A 79 4.88 11.87 -0.65
C PRO A 79 6.20 12.62 -0.49
N GLU A 80 6.28 13.41 0.56
CA GLU A 80 7.51 14.07 1.00
C GLU A 80 8.20 13.23 2.08
N HIS A 81 9.42 13.64 2.44
CA HIS A 81 10.12 13.01 3.55
C HIS A 81 9.22 12.85 4.81
N PRO A 82 9.24 11.71 5.51
CA PRO A 82 10.13 10.55 5.34
C PRO A 82 9.64 9.44 4.40
N LEU A 83 8.57 9.66 3.65
CA LEU A 83 7.97 8.68 2.75
C LEU A 83 8.42 8.85 1.28
N ASP A 84 9.48 9.55 1.02
CA ASP A 84 10.03 9.78 -0.33
C ASP A 84 11.19 8.84 -0.69
N ASP A 85 11.32 7.73 0.00
CA ASP A 85 12.44 6.78 -0.15
C ASP A 85 12.31 5.82 -1.33
N GLU A 86 11.20 5.85 -2.07
CA GLU A 86 11.03 5.04 -3.26
C GLU A 86 11.88 5.57 -4.43
N GLN A 87 12.68 4.69 -5.02
CA GLN A 87 13.52 5.06 -6.17
C GLN A 87 12.71 5.33 -7.44
N GLN A 88 11.55 4.69 -7.58
CA GLN A 88 10.69 4.80 -8.74
C GLN A 88 9.24 4.97 -8.34
N TRP A 89 8.58 5.90 -9.02
CA TRP A 89 7.17 6.22 -8.80
C TRP A 89 6.33 5.80 -9.99
N HIS A 90 5.21 5.12 -9.74
CA HIS A 90 4.20 4.92 -10.76
C HIS A 90 3.22 6.10 -10.76
N SER A 91 2.58 6.34 -11.90
CA SER A 91 1.57 7.37 -12.03
C SER A 91 0.34 6.80 -12.71
N SER A 92 -0.81 7.26 -12.28
CA SER A 92 -2.08 6.94 -12.93
C SER A 92 -2.87 8.23 -13.14
N SER A 93 -3.80 8.21 -14.07
CA SER A 93 -4.76 9.27 -14.29
C SER A 93 -6.16 8.69 -14.44
N ARG A 94 -7.17 9.54 -14.31
CA ARG A 94 -8.56 9.17 -14.51
C ARG A 94 -9.19 10.16 -15.48
N ASP A 95 -9.97 9.66 -16.43
CA ASP A 95 -10.81 10.51 -17.27
C ASP A 95 -12.14 10.86 -16.60
N ASP A 96 -12.95 11.69 -17.26
CA ASP A 96 -14.26 12.14 -16.78
C ASP A 96 -15.26 10.98 -16.66
N ASP A 97 -15.07 9.91 -17.43
CA ASP A 97 -15.88 8.69 -17.38
C ASP A 97 -15.43 7.73 -16.25
N GLY A 98 -14.36 8.08 -15.52
CA GLY A 98 -13.84 7.28 -14.41
C GLY A 98 -12.88 6.17 -14.82
N ASN A 99 -12.47 6.05 -16.09
CA ASN A 99 -11.50 5.07 -16.52
C ASN A 99 -10.10 5.44 -16.00
N LEU A 100 -9.39 4.43 -15.51
CA LEU A 100 -8.00 4.59 -15.07
C LEU A 100 -7.01 4.35 -16.21
N TYR A 101 -5.99 5.18 -16.27
CA TYR A 101 -4.90 5.12 -17.23
C TYR A 101 -3.57 5.02 -16.52
N MET A 102 -2.68 4.18 -17.06
CA MET A 102 -1.29 4.09 -16.62
C MET A 102 -0.37 3.97 -17.83
N SER A 103 0.82 4.56 -17.74
CA SER A 103 1.85 4.31 -18.76
C SER A 103 2.41 2.88 -18.62
N LYS A 104 3.00 2.35 -19.69
CA LYS A 104 3.71 1.05 -19.64
C LYS A 104 4.77 1.01 -18.54
N LEU A 105 5.49 2.11 -18.34
CA LEU A 105 6.48 2.22 -17.27
C LEU A 105 5.83 2.14 -15.89
N SER A 106 4.73 2.85 -15.68
CA SER A 106 4.00 2.82 -14.40
C SER A 106 3.43 1.43 -14.10
N VAL A 107 2.93 0.71 -15.10
CA VAL A 107 2.49 -0.68 -14.96
C VAL A 107 3.66 -1.58 -14.54
N ASP A 108 4.83 -1.39 -15.14
CA ASP A 108 6.02 -2.18 -14.80
C ASP A 108 6.50 -1.91 -13.36
N ILE A 109 6.58 -0.64 -12.96
CA ILE A 109 6.95 -0.25 -11.59
C ILE A 109 5.96 -0.82 -10.57
N PHE A 110 4.67 -0.73 -10.84
CA PHE A 110 3.64 -1.29 -9.96
C PHE A 110 3.78 -2.80 -9.81
N ALA A 111 3.95 -3.53 -10.92
CA ALA A 111 4.16 -4.97 -10.92
C ALA A 111 5.45 -5.37 -10.18
N GLN A 112 6.51 -4.57 -10.30
CA GLN A 112 7.77 -4.77 -9.58
C GLN A 112 7.59 -4.63 -8.07
N LYS A 113 6.80 -3.63 -7.61
CA LYS A 113 6.48 -3.47 -6.18
C LYS A 113 5.73 -4.68 -5.63
N ILE A 114 4.73 -5.18 -6.36
CA ILE A 114 4.00 -6.41 -5.97
C ILE A 114 4.94 -7.62 -5.91
N GLU A 115 5.81 -7.80 -6.90
CA GLU A 115 6.80 -8.87 -6.90
C GLU A 115 7.70 -8.80 -5.66
N TYR A 116 8.21 -7.61 -5.33
CA TYR A 116 9.03 -7.39 -4.14
C TYR A 116 8.30 -7.77 -2.84
N ILE A 117 7.04 -7.35 -2.68
CA ILE A 117 6.22 -7.69 -1.51
C ILE A 117 6.06 -9.21 -1.39
N CYS A 118 5.70 -9.88 -2.48
CA CYS A 118 5.54 -11.34 -2.49
C CYS A 118 6.83 -12.07 -2.12
N ASP A 119 7.98 -11.60 -2.61
CA ASP A 119 9.29 -12.15 -2.24
C ASP A 119 9.58 -12.00 -0.75
N LYS A 120 9.30 -10.84 -0.20
CA LYS A 120 9.54 -10.55 1.23
C LYS A 120 8.64 -11.36 2.16
N LEU A 121 7.41 -11.57 1.76
CA LEU A 121 6.44 -12.35 2.53
C LEU A 121 6.55 -13.87 2.30
N GLY A 122 7.33 -14.29 1.28
CA GLY A 122 7.49 -15.70 0.95
C GLY A 122 6.26 -16.32 0.27
N TYR A 123 5.38 -15.52 -0.30
CA TYR A 123 4.21 -16.03 -1.02
C TYR A 123 4.58 -16.56 -2.40
N LYS A 124 3.85 -17.62 -2.83
CA LYS A 124 3.88 -18.06 -4.22
C LYS A 124 3.34 -16.94 -5.09
N LYS A 125 4.20 -16.33 -5.88
CA LYS A 125 3.86 -15.17 -6.70
C LYS A 125 3.55 -15.56 -8.15
N ARG A 126 2.75 -14.71 -8.79
CA ARG A 126 2.71 -14.64 -10.25
C ARG A 126 4.02 -14.06 -10.76
N THR A 127 4.36 -14.38 -11.99
CA THR A 127 5.48 -13.70 -12.69
C THR A 127 5.15 -12.21 -12.85
N ARG A 128 6.18 -11.39 -13.05
CA ARG A 128 6.00 -9.96 -13.34
C ARG A 128 5.08 -9.76 -14.56
N GLN A 129 5.23 -10.59 -15.58
CA GLN A 129 4.39 -10.48 -16.78
C GLN A 129 2.91 -10.78 -16.46
N GLU A 130 2.62 -11.84 -15.71
CA GLU A 130 1.24 -12.15 -15.29
C GLU A 130 0.62 -11.02 -14.43
N ASN A 131 1.40 -10.38 -13.57
CA ASN A 131 0.94 -9.21 -12.81
C ASN A 131 0.66 -8.01 -13.73
N LYS A 132 1.51 -7.76 -14.74
CA LYS A 132 1.30 -6.72 -15.74
C LYS A 132 0.04 -6.98 -16.57
N ASP A 133 -0.13 -8.21 -17.02
CA ASP A 133 -1.29 -8.61 -17.82
C ASP A 133 -2.58 -8.43 -17.01
N HIS A 134 -2.57 -8.85 -15.76
CA HIS A 134 -3.71 -8.67 -14.86
C HIS A 134 -3.99 -7.18 -14.61
N LEU A 135 -2.99 -6.37 -14.31
CA LEU A 135 -3.17 -4.94 -14.12
C LEU A 135 -3.73 -4.27 -15.37
N SER A 136 -3.30 -4.70 -16.56
CA SER A 136 -3.78 -4.20 -17.84
C SER A 136 -5.26 -4.53 -18.13
N THR A 137 -5.86 -5.45 -17.39
CA THR A 137 -7.32 -5.65 -17.43
C THR A 137 -8.10 -4.64 -16.61
N LEU A 138 -7.43 -3.97 -15.65
CA LEU A 138 -8.05 -3.02 -14.72
C LEU A 138 -7.82 -1.56 -15.13
N VAL A 139 -6.78 -1.30 -15.91
CA VAL A 139 -6.40 0.04 -16.34
C VAL A 139 -6.16 0.08 -17.84
N LYS A 140 -6.42 1.21 -18.47
CA LYS A 140 -6.05 1.46 -19.87
C LYS A 140 -4.56 1.81 -19.93
N VAL A 141 -3.78 1.00 -20.63
CA VAL A 141 -2.33 1.21 -20.74
C VAL A 141 -2.01 2.15 -21.90
N THR A 142 -1.31 3.24 -21.61
CA THR A 142 -0.85 4.20 -22.60
C THR A 142 0.60 3.91 -23.01
N PRO A 143 1.03 4.30 -24.24
CA PRO A 143 2.39 4.07 -24.71
C PRO A 143 3.49 4.77 -23.90
N ARG A 144 3.13 5.83 -23.18
CA ARG A 144 4.04 6.65 -22.37
C ARG A 144 3.59 6.66 -20.92
#